data_b1f177c6097593316f0b0827ce1cc147
#
_entry.id   b1f177c6097593316f0b0827ce1cc147
#
_cell.length_a   1.000
_cell.length_b   1.000
_cell.length_c   1.000
_cell.angle_alpha   90.00
_cell.angle_beta   90.00
_cell.angle_gamma   90.00
#
_symmetry.space_group_name_H-M   'P 1'
#
loop_
_entity.id
_entity.type
_entity.pdbx_description
1 polymer ?
#
loop_
_entity_poly.entity_id
_entity_poly.type
_entity_poly.pdbx_seq_one_letter_code
_entity_poly.pdbx_strand_id
1 'polypeptide(L)'
;MNLNIQNRIDAINWYHEFDFGNGLVAKSKQPDIEFHRRLWAFIQSKLDPIDFAGKTVLDIGCWDGYWSFYAEQRGASHVMATDDAEQNWASDNGLMLAKELLHSSIETNTNLSIYDLADAKKRFDIVLCLGVYYHLIDPFYALSQIRHCCHDNTIVVLEGDVLGGPEETAIYNFKDSARARFQPSQALLARFLEATYFNIVSHALLNPLNFRSRVRNALRPSGWKPPLNRIVLVCRPFKGRNECYWYPPPFGLDCYDTRWK
;
A
#
# COMPACT_ATOMS: atom_id res chain seq x y z
N MET A 1 26.44 25.89 -4.54
CA MET A 1 25.49 25.02 -5.27
C MET A 1 24.69 24.16 -4.32
N ASN A 2 25.32 23.41 -3.40
CA ASN A 2 24.59 22.53 -2.45
C ASN A 2 23.61 23.26 -1.50
N LEU A 3 23.91 24.49 -1.06
CA LEU A 3 23.03 25.22 -0.14
C LEU A 3 21.66 25.55 -0.78
N ASN A 4 21.63 25.83 -2.07
CA ASN A 4 20.38 26.11 -2.80
C ASN A 4 19.54 24.81 -2.97
N ILE A 5 20.19 23.66 -3.18
CA ILE A 5 19.50 22.37 -3.31
C ILE A 5 18.94 21.95 -1.93
N GLN A 6 19.73 22.06 -0.86
CA GLN A 6 19.23 21.74 0.48
C GLN A 6 18.03 22.62 0.87
N ASN A 7 18.00 23.91 0.50
CA ASN A 7 16.84 24.77 0.74
C ASN A 7 15.59 24.29 0.00
N ARG A 8 15.73 23.76 -1.26
CA ARG A 8 14.62 23.13 -1.99
C ARG A 8 14.10 21.89 -1.27
N ILE A 9 15.01 21.06 -0.75
CA ILE A 9 14.67 19.86 0.04
C ILE A 9 13.92 20.26 1.31
N ASP A 10 14.42 21.22 2.06
CA ASP A 10 13.86 21.65 3.36
C ASP A 10 12.47 22.30 3.23
N ALA A 11 12.16 22.86 2.05
CA ALA A 11 10.85 23.43 1.75
C ALA A 11 9.74 22.39 1.59
N ILE A 12 10.09 21.12 1.33
CA ILE A 12 9.11 20.05 1.10
C ILE A 12 8.70 19.40 2.43
N ASN A 13 7.45 18.96 2.47
CA ASN A 13 6.90 18.21 3.58
C ASN A 13 7.05 16.69 3.34
N TRP A 14 8.28 16.20 3.57
CA TRP A 14 8.61 14.80 3.36
C TRP A 14 7.88 13.87 4.33
N TYR A 15 7.39 12.75 3.79
CA TYR A 15 6.90 11.64 4.61
C TYR A 15 8.04 10.70 5.00
N HIS A 16 8.86 10.29 4.01
CA HIS A 16 10.05 9.47 4.28
C HIS A 16 11.31 10.31 4.46
N GLU A 17 12.39 9.65 4.87
CA GLU A 17 13.72 10.25 4.95
C GLU A 17 14.55 9.78 3.76
N PHE A 18 15.29 10.70 3.12
CA PHE A 18 16.17 10.39 2.00
C PHE A 18 17.59 10.86 2.27
N ASP A 19 18.55 10.08 1.83
CA ASP A 19 19.94 10.49 1.63
C ASP A 19 20.22 10.53 0.12
N PHE A 20 20.37 11.74 -0.40
CA PHE A 20 20.66 11.97 -1.81
C PHE A 20 22.16 11.97 -2.11
N GLY A 21 23.00 11.70 -1.12
CA GLY A 21 24.44 11.80 -1.22
C GLY A 21 24.97 13.24 -1.11
N ASN A 22 26.29 13.36 -1.06
CA ASN A 22 27.00 14.66 -0.97
C ASN A 22 26.52 15.58 0.17
N GLY A 23 25.98 14.98 1.25
CA GLY A 23 25.45 15.70 2.41
C GLY A 23 24.06 16.30 2.22
N LEU A 24 23.36 15.98 1.13
CA LEU A 24 21.98 16.38 0.87
C LEU A 24 21.02 15.35 1.47
N VAL A 25 20.21 15.77 2.42
CA VAL A 25 19.30 14.88 3.15
C VAL A 25 17.91 15.49 3.27
N ALA A 26 16.88 14.67 3.06
CA ALA A 26 15.51 15.01 3.43
C ALA A 26 15.17 14.36 4.77
N LYS A 27 14.63 15.15 5.69
CA LYS A 27 14.14 14.68 6.97
C LYS A 27 12.62 14.64 6.95
N SER A 28 12.05 13.52 7.41
CA SER A 28 10.62 13.42 7.59
C SER A 28 10.11 14.45 8.59
N LYS A 29 8.95 15.02 8.27
CA LYS A 29 8.23 15.97 9.14
C LYS A 29 7.09 15.33 9.92
N GLN A 30 7.07 13.99 9.98
CA GLN A 30 6.05 13.25 10.73
C GLN A 30 6.23 13.44 12.24
N PRO A 31 5.13 13.66 12.99
CA PRO A 31 5.22 13.98 14.43
C PRO A 31 5.76 12.83 15.28
N ASP A 32 5.53 11.57 14.90
CA ASP A 32 6.07 10.38 15.59
C ASP A 32 7.08 9.66 14.69
N ILE A 33 8.22 10.30 14.49
CA ILE A 33 9.25 9.81 13.55
C ILE A 33 9.78 8.42 13.95
N GLU A 34 9.92 8.12 15.24
CA GLU A 34 10.41 6.83 15.69
C GLU A 34 9.44 5.67 15.36
N PHE A 35 8.14 5.95 15.45
CA PHE A 35 7.13 4.98 14.96
C PHE A 35 7.26 4.77 13.45
N HIS A 36 7.39 5.85 12.67
CA HIS A 36 7.49 5.77 11.21
C HIS A 36 8.78 5.06 10.77
N ARG A 37 9.92 5.31 11.39
CA ARG A 37 11.17 4.58 11.11
C ARG A 37 11.02 3.08 11.36
N ARG A 38 10.37 2.68 12.47
CA ARG A 38 10.08 1.26 12.74
C ARG A 38 9.12 0.67 11.71
N LEU A 39 8.12 1.45 11.28
CA LEU A 39 7.15 1.03 10.26
C LEU A 39 7.85 0.83 8.91
N TRP A 40 8.68 1.78 8.47
CA TRP A 40 9.42 1.66 7.21
C TRP A 40 10.40 0.47 7.24
N ALA A 41 11.14 0.29 8.33
CA ALA A 41 12.01 -0.88 8.49
C ALA A 41 11.22 -2.19 8.48
N PHE A 42 10.03 -2.22 9.07
CA PHE A 42 9.15 -3.37 9.02
C PHE A 42 8.65 -3.66 7.60
N ILE A 43 8.19 -2.67 6.86
CA ILE A 43 7.78 -2.81 5.45
C ILE A 43 8.97 -3.32 4.63
N GLN A 44 10.12 -2.67 4.74
CA GLN A 44 11.32 -3.06 4.01
C GLN A 44 11.68 -4.53 4.28
N SER A 45 11.64 -4.99 5.52
CA SER A 45 11.92 -6.39 5.87
C SER A 45 11.00 -7.41 5.20
N LYS A 46 9.82 -6.96 4.68
CA LYS A 46 8.87 -7.80 3.94
C LYS A 46 9.06 -7.66 2.42
N LEU A 47 9.65 -6.57 1.97
CA LEU A 47 10.01 -6.37 0.58
C LEU A 47 11.38 -6.98 0.24
N ASP A 48 12.32 -7.01 1.18
CA ASP A 48 13.68 -7.55 0.97
C ASP A 48 13.74 -8.97 0.37
N PRO A 49 12.85 -9.92 0.75
CA PRO A 49 12.83 -11.25 0.13
C PRO A 49 12.26 -11.30 -1.28
N ILE A 50 11.65 -10.21 -1.77
CA ILE A 50 11.05 -10.15 -3.11
C ILE A 50 12.13 -9.85 -4.13
N ASP A 51 12.17 -10.63 -5.20
CA ASP A 51 13.06 -10.39 -6.33
C ASP A 51 12.47 -9.35 -7.28
N PHE A 52 13.08 -8.17 -7.29
CA PHE A 52 12.71 -7.05 -8.17
C PHE A 52 13.52 -7.06 -9.50
N ALA A 53 14.60 -7.83 -9.60
CA ALA A 53 15.48 -7.77 -10.75
C ALA A 53 14.74 -8.12 -12.06
N GLY A 54 14.76 -7.19 -13.01
CA GLY A 54 14.09 -7.33 -14.31
C GLY A 54 12.55 -7.27 -14.26
N LYS A 55 11.94 -6.95 -13.11
CA LYS A 55 10.49 -6.92 -12.93
C LYS A 55 9.90 -5.56 -13.28
N THR A 56 8.62 -5.58 -13.70
CA THR A 56 7.80 -4.38 -13.81
C THR A 56 7.05 -4.16 -12.51
N VAL A 57 7.08 -2.94 -11.98
CA VAL A 57 6.53 -2.58 -10.67
C VAL A 57 5.52 -1.44 -10.80
N LEU A 58 4.37 -1.59 -10.13
CA LEU A 58 3.42 -0.51 -9.90
C LEU A 58 3.47 -0.14 -8.41
N ASP A 59 3.72 1.13 -8.12
CA ASP A 59 3.63 1.69 -6.77
C ASP A 59 2.43 2.63 -6.69
N ILE A 60 1.42 2.26 -5.89
CA ILE A 60 0.13 2.93 -5.81
C ILE A 60 0.10 3.81 -4.56
N GLY A 61 -0.22 5.11 -4.74
CA GLY A 61 -0.16 6.08 -3.66
C GLY A 61 1.29 6.32 -3.23
N CYS A 62 2.16 6.53 -4.21
CA CYS A 62 3.61 6.55 -4.03
C CYS A 62 4.12 7.72 -3.18
N TRP A 63 3.31 8.77 -2.97
CA TRP A 63 3.61 9.96 -2.19
C TRP A 63 4.92 10.64 -2.62
N ASP A 64 6.01 10.50 -1.84
CA ASP A 64 7.34 11.03 -2.15
C ASP A 64 8.23 10.04 -2.94
N GLY A 65 7.67 8.89 -3.34
CA GLY A 65 8.31 7.91 -4.22
C GLY A 65 9.29 6.95 -3.53
N TYR A 66 9.40 6.95 -2.22
CA TYR A 66 10.41 6.16 -1.50
C TYR A 66 10.42 4.68 -1.92
N TRP A 67 9.26 4.04 -1.98
CA TRP A 67 9.17 2.63 -2.37
C TRP A 67 9.34 2.41 -3.87
N SER A 68 9.00 3.40 -4.69
CA SER A 68 9.29 3.38 -6.13
C SER A 68 10.80 3.38 -6.39
N PHE A 69 11.55 4.27 -5.72
CA PHE A 69 13.01 4.33 -5.83
C PHE A 69 13.67 3.09 -5.23
N TYR A 70 13.14 2.56 -4.13
CA TYR A 70 13.59 1.28 -3.58
C TYR A 70 13.46 0.15 -4.61
N ALA A 71 12.33 0.04 -5.31
CA ALA A 71 12.15 -0.98 -6.35
C ALA A 71 13.12 -0.80 -7.52
N GLU A 72 13.36 0.44 -7.98
CA GLU A 72 14.32 0.76 -9.02
C GLU A 72 15.75 0.37 -8.58
N GLN A 73 16.18 0.74 -7.37
CA GLN A 73 17.48 0.38 -6.82
C GLN A 73 17.69 -1.13 -6.66
N ARG A 74 16.59 -1.90 -6.51
CA ARG A 74 16.60 -3.36 -6.47
C ARG A 74 16.60 -4.00 -7.87
N GLY A 75 16.74 -3.20 -8.94
CA GLY A 75 16.91 -3.68 -10.32
C GLY A 75 15.62 -3.92 -11.07
N ALA A 76 14.49 -3.32 -10.65
CA ALA A 76 13.28 -3.34 -11.45
C ALA A 76 13.55 -2.77 -12.85
N SER A 77 13.05 -3.44 -13.88
CA SER A 77 13.23 -3.00 -15.28
C SER A 77 12.36 -1.80 -15.64
N HIS A 78 11.25 -1.65 -14.93
CA HIS A 78 10.32 -0.54 -15.08
C HIS A 78 9.56 -0.34 -13.78
N VAL A 79 9.46 0.90 -13.32
CA VAL A 79 8.64 1.28 -12.17
C VAL A 79 7.67 2.37 -12.60
N MET A 80 6.38 2.15 -12.36
CA MET A 80 5.34 3.16 -12.52
C MET A 80 4.87 3.58 -11.13
N ALA A 81 5.14 4.82 -10.77
CA ALA A 81 4.70 5.45 -9.54
C ALA A 81 3.40 6.22 -9.80
N THR A 82 2.32 5.86 -9.10
CA THR A 82 1.01 6.53 -9.26
C THR A 82 0.58 7.18 -7.96
N ASP A 83 -0.07 8.32 -8.08
CA ASP A 83 -0.70 9.02 -6.96
C ASP A 83 -1.89 9.82 -7.47
N ASP A 84 -2.74 10.26 -6.56
CA ASP A 84 -3.77 11.26 -6.80
C ASP A 84 -3.32 12.57 -6.14
N ALA A 85 -2.68 13.44 -6.93
CA ALA A 85 -2.10 14.69 -6.43
C ALA A 85 -3.14 15.62 -5.79
N GLU A 86 -4.43 15.50 -6.17
CA GLU A 86 -5.51 16.25 -5.55
C GLU A 86 -5.79 15.79 -4.11
N GLN A 87 -5.50 14.52 -3.81
CA GLN A 87 -5.64 13.93 -2.47
C GLN A 87 -4.34 14.02 -1.65
N ASN A 88 -3.21 14.24 -2.31
CA ASN A 88 -1.92 14.37 -1.69
C ASN A 88 -1.71 15.79 -1.17
N TRP A 89 -1.86 15.99 0.14
CA TRP A 89 -1.70 17.30 0.78
C TRP A 89 -0.28 17.88 0.69
N ALA A 90 0.74 17.08 0.37
CA ALA A 90 2.11 17.52 0.13
C ALA A 90 2.39 17.83 -1.35
N SER A 91 1.42 17.62 -2.25
CA SER A 91 1.59 17.60 -3.70
C SER A 91 2.65 16.58 -4.16
N ASP A 92 2.98 16.55 -5.45
CA ASP A 92 4.01 15.68 -6.03
C ASP A 92 5.44 16.27 -5.97
N ASN A 93 5.63 17.42 -5.33
CA ASN A 93 6.92 18.11 -5.30
C ASN A 93 8.05 17.26 -4.69
N GLY A 94 7.75 16.45 -3.67
CA GLY A 94 8.70 15.52 -3.07
C GLY A 94 9.15 14.45 -4.04
N LEU A 95 8.20 13.79 -4.70
CA LEU A 95 8.46 12.78 -5.72
C LEU A 95 9.33 13.33 -6.86
N MET A 96 8.98 14.50 -7.39
CA MET A 96 9.68 15.08 -8.53
C MET A 96 11.10 15.53 -8.18
N LEU A 97 11.29 16.13 -6.98
CA LEU A 97 12.62 16.51 -6.52
C LEU A 97 13.48 15.27 -6.21
N ALA A 98 12.93 14.27 -5.55
CA ALA A 98 13.67 13.02 -5.30
C ALA A 98 14.07 12.33 -6.61
N LYS A 99 13.19 12.27 -7.59
CA LYS A 99 13.49 11.73 -8.93
C LYS A 99 14.63 12.48 -9.60
N GLU A 100 14.64 13.83 -9.52
CA GLU A 100 15.73 14.68 -10.05
C GLU A 100 17.07 14.35 -9.36
N LEU A 101 17.08 14.35 -8.03
CA LEU A 101 18.30 14.18 -7.23
C LEU A 101 18.88 12.77 -7.27
N LEU A 102 18.03 11.76 -7.39
CA LEU A 102 18.43 10.34 -7.52
C LEU A 102 18.75 9.96 -8.98
N HIS A 103 18.57 10.87 -9.94
CA HIS A 103 18.67 10.59 -11.37
C HIS A 103 17.83 9.37 -11.79
N SER A 104 16.65 9.25 -11.21
CA SER A 104 15.77 8.11 -11.38
C SER A 104 15.01 8.13 -12.70
N SER A 105 14.81 6.94 -13.27
CA SER A 105 14.09 6.75 -14.54
C SER A 105 12.64 6.30 -14.36
N ILE A 106 12.13 6.22 -13.14
CA ILE A 106 10.74 5.78 -12.88
C ILE A 106 9.73 6.59 -13.69
N GLU A 107 8.69 5.93 -14.21
CA GLU A 107 7.51 6.59 -14.78
C GLU A 107 6.65 7.14 -13.64
N THR A 108 6.19 8.38 -13.74
CA THR A 108 5.32 8.99 -12.73
C THR A 108 3.98 9.38 -13.36
N ASN A 109 2.88 9.01 -12.70
CA ASN A 109 1.53 9.46 -13.07
C ASN A 109 0.77 9.85 -11.79
N THR A 110 0.86 11.13 -11.45
CA THR A 110 0.26 11.69 -10.22
C THR A 110 -1.18 12.17 -10.40
N ASN A 111 -1.80 11.84 -11.53
CA ASN A 111 -3.21 12.09 -11.83
C ASN A 111 -3.98 10.78 -12.05
N LEU A 112 -3.46 9.66 -11.55
CA LEU A 112 -4.11 8.36 -11.67
C LEU A 112 -4.53 7.87 -10.27
N SER A 113 -5.80 8.03 -10.00
CA SER A 113 -6.42 7.53 -8.78
C SER A 113 -6.37 6.00 -8.71
N ILE A 114 -6.28 5.45 -7.51
CA ILE A 114 -6.41 4.01 -7.28
C ILE A 114 -7.76 3.47 -7.81
N TYR A 115 -8.78 4.31 -7.93
CA TYR A 115 -10.09 3.93 -8.45
C TYR A 115 -10.15 3.83 -9.98
N ASP A 116 -9.12 4.31 -10.68
CA ASP A 116 -9.07 4.38 -12.14
C ASP A 116 -7.93 3.53 -12.72
N LEU A 117 -7.31 2.67 -11.93
CA LEU A 117 -6.14 1.88 -12.33
C LEU A 117 -6.39 0.97 -13.55
N ALA A 118 -7.63 0.48 -13.72
CA ALA A 118 -8.01 -0.31 -14.89
C ALA A 118 -7.83 0.45 -16.21
N ASP A 119 -7.95 1.79 -16.19
CA ASP A 119 -7.81 2.64 -17.37
C ASP A 119 -6.36 2.69 -17.89
N ALA A 120 -5.39 2.41 -17.03
CA ALA A 120 -3.99 2.29 -17.43
C ALA A 120 -3.75 1.13 -18.40
N LYS A 121 -4.60 0.09 -18.41
CA LYS A 121 -4.52 -1.11 -19.27
C LYS A 121 -3.14 -1.78 -19.24
N LYS A 122 -2.42 -1.62 -18.14
CA LYS A 122 -1.09 -2.19 -17.89
C LYS A 122 -1.17 -3.26 -16.81
N ARG A 123 -0.31 -4.26 -16.90
CA ARG A 123 -0.14 -5.30 -15.86
C ARG A 123 1.32 -5.36 -15.43
N PHE A 124 1.52 -5.68 -14.17
CA PHE A 124 2.81 -5.60 -13.53
C PHE A 124 3.16 -6.93 -12.84
N ASP A 125 4.47 -7.19 -12.73
CA ASP A 125 4.99 -8.34 -11.98
C ASP A 125 4.84 -8.15 -10.47
N ILE A 126 4.99 -6.90 -10.01
CA ILE A 126 4.88 -6.53 -8.59
C ILE A 126 3.98 -5.31 -8.49
N VAL A 127 3.04 -5.34 -7.55
CA VAL A 127 2.18 -4.20 -7.21
C VAL A 127 2.35 -3.89 -5.73
N LEU A 128 2.74 -2.66 -5.44
CA LEU A 128 2.87 -2.12 -4.09
C LEU A 128 1.68 -1.20 -3.81
N CYS A 129 1.00 -1.41 -2.67
CA CYS A 129 -0.05 -0.55 -2.16
C CYS A 129 0.18 -0.39 -0.66
N LEU A 130 1.09 0.53 -0.33
CA LEU A 130 1.68 0.67 1.00
C LEU A 130 1.20 1.97 1.64
N GLY A 131 0.45 1.85 2.72
CA GLY A 131 -0.09 3.01 3.42
C GLY A 131 -1.35 3.63 2.80
N VAL A 132 -2.10 2.92 1.95
CA VAL A 132 -3.15 3.51 1.11
C VAL A 132 -4.57 3.09 1.50
N TYR A 133 -4.85 1.78 1.54
CA TYR A 133 -6.24 1.27 1.56
C TYR A 133 -7.10 1.81 2.70
N TYR A 134 -6.50 2.14 3.84
CA TYR A 134 -7.24 2.64 5.00
C TYR A 134 -7.65 4.12 4.87
N HIS A 135 -7.15 4.84 3.87
CA HIS A 135 -7.60 6.18 3.53
C HIS A 135 -8.83 6.20 2.62
N LEU A 136 -9.17 5.06 2.03
CA LEU A 136 -10.19 4.97 0.99
C LEU A 136 -11.60 4.94 1.55
N ILE A 137 -12.55 5.49 0.79
CA ILE A 137 -13.98 5.39 1.06
C ILE A 137 -14.51 4.03 0.59
N ASP A 138 -14.06 3.58 -0.58
CA ASP A 138 -14.41 2.28 -1.17
C ASP A 138 -13.17 1.39 -1.38
N PRO A 139 -12.62 0.80 -0.32
CA PRO A 139 -11.45 -0.05 -0.41
C PRO A 139 -11.73 -1.34 -1.18
N PHE A 140 -12.97 -1.83 -1.21
CA PHE A 140 -13.33 -3.01 -1.97
C PHE A 140 -13.21 -2.77 -3.47
N TYR A 141 -13.76 -1.66 -3.96
CA TYR A 141 -13.61 -1.27 -5.36
C TYR A 141 -12.15 -1.03 -5.73
N ALA A 142 -11.39 -0.37 -4.87
CA ALA A 142 -9.96 -0.15 -5.08
C ALA A 142 -9.18 -1.48 -5.24
N LEU A 143 -9.47 -2.48 -4.42
CA LEU A 143 -8.84 -3.81 -4.56
C LEU A 143 -9.22 -4.48 -5.90
N SER A 144 -10.43 -4.28 -6.40
CA SER A 144 -10.82 -4.75 -7.73
C SER A 144 -10.04 -4.03 -8.84
N GLN A 145 -9.76 -2.74 -8.70
CA GLN A 145 -8.92 -1.98 -9.62
C GLN A 145 -7.47 -2.47 -9.61
N ILE A 146 -6.90 -2.74 -8.43
CA ILE A 146 -5.58 -3.38 -8.30
C ILE A 146 -5.57 -4.73 -9.06
N ARG A 147 -6.66 -5.51 -8.98
CA ARG A 147 -6.73 -6.80 -9.66
C ARG A 147 -6.61 -6.68 -11.19
N HIS A 148 -7.08 -5.59 -11.79
CA HIS A 148 -6.90 -5.32 -13.22
C HIS A 148 -5.43 -5.11 -13.62
N CYS A 149 -4.60 -4.63 -12.70
CA CYS A 149 -3.17 -4.42 -12.91
C CYS A 149 -2.33 -5.69 -12.73
N CYS A 150 -2.97 -6.85 -12.50
CA CYS A 150 -2.29 -8.11 -12.21
C CYS A 150 -2.39 -9.09 -13.37
N HIS A 151 -1.33 -9.85 -13.60
CA HIS A 151 -1.33 -11.12 -14.34
C HIS A 151 -1.18 -12.29 -13.35
N ASP A 152 -1.23 -13.52 -13.83
CA ASP A 152 -1.31 -14.74 -12.98
C ASP A 152 -0.13 -14.89 -12.00
N ASN A 153 1.03 -14.33 -12.31
CA ASN A 153 2.25 -14.42 -11.50
C ASN A 153 2.55 -13.17 -10.69
N THR A 154 1.68 -12.16 -10.70
CA THR A 154 1.90 -10.91 -9.97
C THR A 154 2.02 -11.16 -8.46
N ILE A 155 2.95 -10.46 -7.83
CA ILE A 155 3.04 -10.34 -6.38
C ILE A 155 2.41 -9.00 -5.99
N VAL A 156 1.41 -9.03 -5.12
CA VAL A 156 0.81 -7.81 -4.58
C VAL A 156 1.19 -7.69 -3.11
N VAL A 157 1.75 -6.55 -2.74
CA VAL A 157 2.09 -6.24 -1.35
C VAL A 157 1.18 -5.11 -0.88
N LEU A 158 0.36 -5.41 0.12
CA LEU A 158 -0.52 -4.45 0.77
C LEU A 158 0.01 -4.16 2.17
N GLU A 159 0.01 -2.89 2.56
CA GLU A 159 0.35 -2.48 3.91
C GLU A 159 -0.66 -1.44 4.41
N GLY A 160 -1.04 -1.54 5.70
CA GLY A 160 -1.92 -0.55 6.30
C GLY A 160 -2.45 -0.93 7.68
N ASP A 161 -3.44 -0.16 8.10
CA ASP A 161 -4.11 -0.31 9.39
C ASP A 161 -5.00 -1.55 9.44
N VAL A 162 -4.96 -2.25 10.56
CA VAL A 162 -5.82 -3.41 10.82
C VAL A 162 -6.24 -3.45 12.29
N LEU A 163 -7.50 -3.77 12.53
CA LEU A 163 -8.02 -4.03 13.88
C LEU A 163 -7.72 -5.48 14.28
N GLY A 164 -7.35 -5.67 15.54
CA GLY A 164 -7.28 -7.01 16.14
C GLY A 164 -8.68 -7.60 16.34
N GLY A 165 -8.76 -8.92 16.41
CA GLY A 165 -10.01 -9.64 16.67
C GLY A 165 -10.40 -10.59 15.55
N PRO A 166 -11.24 -11.61 15.86
CA PRO A 166 -11.65 -12.62 14.89
C PRO A 166 -12.86 -12.21 14.03
N GLU A 167 -13.55 -11.14 14.37
CA GLU A 167 -14.81 -10.74 13.73
C GLU A 167 -14.53 -10.07 12.37
N GLU A 168 -15.40 -10.30 11.39
CA GLU A 168 -15.37 -9.66 10.07
C GLU A 168 -16.02 -8.28 10.16
N THR A 169 -15.33 -7.30 10.75
CA THR A 169 -15.83 -5.96 11.02
C THR A 169 -14.89 -4.87 10.55
N ALA A 170 -15.43 -3.67 10.35
CA ALA A 170 -14.64 -2.47 10.12
C ALA A 170 -15.20 -1.27 10.86
N ILE A 171 -14.34 -0.31 11.14
CA ILE A 171 -14.71 1.01 11.62
C ILE A 171 -14.48 2.01 10.48
N TYR A 172 -15.53 2.75 10.12
CA TYR A 172 -15.41 3.91 9.25
C TYR A 172 -15.35 5.19 10.07
N ASN A 173 -14.40 6.05 9.78
CA ASN A 173 -14.26 7.37 10.39
C ASN A 173 -14.41 8.46 9.32
N PHE A 174 -15.54 9.16 9.34
CA PHE A 174 -15.82 10.26 8.42
C PHE A 174 -15.59 11.65 9.03
N LYS A 175 -15.26 11.72 10.34
CA LYS A 175 -15.16 12.99 11.06
C LYS A 175 -13.79 13.65 10.94
N ASP A 176 -12.75 12.88 10.69
CA ASP A 176 -11.38 13.35 10.67
C ASP A 176 -10.72 12.93 9.37
N SER A 177 -10.56 13.89 8.45
CA SER A 177 -9.97 13.64 7.12
C SER A 177 -8.48 13.31 7.17
N ALA A 178 -7.79 13.66 8.28
CA ALA A 178 -6.38 13.37 8.45
C ALA A 178 -6.10 11.95 8.96
N ARG A 179 -7.14 11.20 9.36
CA ARG A 179 -7.00 9.85 9.89
C ARG A 179 -7.50 8.80 8.91
N ALA A 180 -7.15 7.55 9.20
CA ALA A 180 -7.66 6.40 8.49
C ALA A 180 -9.20 6.41 8.44
N ARG A 181 -9.76 6.41 7.23
CA ARG A 181 -11.21 6.37 7.01
C ARG A 181 -11.79 4.97 7.23
N PHE A 182 -11.02 3.96 6.83
CA PHE A 182 -11.41 2.56 6.85
C PHE A 182 -10.43 1.75 7.71
N GLN A 183 -10.92 1.16 8.78
CA GLN A 183 -10.13 0.33 9.68
C GLN A 183 -10.76 -1.07 9.73
N PRO A 184 -10.34 -2.00 8.87
CA PRO A 184 -10.88 -3.35 8.86
C PRO A 184 -10.26 -4.21 9.96
N SER A 185 -10.99 -5.24 10.37
CA SER A 185 -10.36 -6.39 11.04
C SER A 185 -9.52 -7.18 10.02
N GLN A 186 -8.56 -7.96 10.52
CA GLN A 186 -7.77 -8.85 9.67
C GLN A 186 -8.67 -9.86 8.92
N ALA A 187 -9.72 -10.35 9.57
CA ALA A 187 -10.68 -11.26 8.96
C ALA A 187 -11.45 -10.61 7.80
N LEU A 188 -11.98 -9.40 7.99
CA LEU A 188 -12.69 -8.69 6.93
C LEU A 188 -11.76 -8.34 5.75
N LEU A 189 -10.53 -7.90 6.03
CA LEU A 189 -9.55 -7.60 4.97
C LEU A 189 -9.22 -8.85 4.14
N ALA A 190 -9.11 -10.02 4.80
CA ALA A 190 -8.93 -11.29 4.10
C ALA A 190 -10.12 -11.63 3.20
N ARG A 191 -11.36 -11.37 3.65
CA ARG A 191 -12.57 -11.55 2.82
C ARG A 191 -12.60 -10.61 1.63
N PHE A 192 -12.20 -9.35 1.81
CA PHE A 192 -12.13 -8.40 0.70
C PHE A 192 -11.12 -8.86 -0.36
N LEU A 193 -9.95 -9.35 0.07
CA LEU A 193 -8.94 -9.88 -0.83
C LEU A 193 -9.43 -11.12 -1.57
N GLU A 194 -10.03 -12.08 -0.87
CA GLU A 194 -10.62 -13.27 -1.49
C GLU A 194 -11.70 -12.88 -2.50
N ALA A 195 -12.60 -11.98 -2.13
CA ALA A 195 -13.70 -11.53 -2.97
C ALA A 195 -13.22 -10.72 -4.20
N THR A 196 -12.04 -10.15 -4.17
CA THR A 196 -11.39 -9.48 -5.30
C THR A 196 -10.32 -10.35 -5.98
N TYR A 197 -10.37 -11.67 -5.75
CA TYR A 197 -9.54 -12.68 -6.40
C TYR A 197 -8.05 -12.61 -6.04
N PHE A 198 -7.76 -12.43 -4.74
CA PHE A 198 -6.43 -12.52 -4.18
C PHE A 198 -6.34 -13.60 -3.09
N ASN A 199 -5.34 -14.47 -3.19
CA ASN A 199 -4.92 -15.36 -2.12
C ASN A 199 -3.82 -14.70 -1.30
N ILE A 200 -3.95 -14.71 0.02
CA ILE A 200 -2.90 -14.27 0.95
C ILE A 200 -1.85 -15.40 1.04
N VAL A 201 -0.63 -15.11 0.60
CA VAL A 201 0.51 -16.03 0.69
C VAL A 201 1.18 -15.94 2.04
N SER A 202 1.35 -14.73 2.55
CA SER A 202 1.90 -14.47 3.87
C SER A 202 1.40 -13.15 4.43
N HIS A 203 1.45 -13.04 5.77
CA HIS A 203 1.17 -11.78 6.46
C HIS A 203 2.06 -11.60 7.68
N ALA A 204 2.25 -10.36 8.08
CA ALA A 204 2.95 -10.03 9.31
C ALA A 204 2.33 -8.78 9.96
N LEU A 205 2.35 -8.73 11.28
CA LEU A 205 1.93 -7.59 12.08
C LEU A 205 3.15 -6.86 12.63
N LEU A 206 3.13 -5.53 12.63
CA LEU A 206 4.20 -4.71 13.21
C LEU A 206 4.38 -5.01 14.70
N ASN A 207 3.27 -5.13 15.42
CA ASN A 207 3.24 -5.48 16.84
C ASN A 207 2.42 -6.76 17.06
N PRO A 208 3.02 -7.96 16.87
CA PRO A 208 2.29 -9.21 17.05
C PRO A 208 1.86 -9.37 18.50
N LEU A 209 0.59 -9.73 18.71
CA LEU A 209 0.07 -9.97 20.05
C LEU A 209 0.74 -11.22 20.64
N ASN A 210 1.38 -11.08 21.79
CA ASN A 210 1.86 -12.21 22.56
C ASN A 210 0.67 -12.99 23.17
N PHE A 211 0.92 -14.22 23.64
CA PHE A 211 -0.11 -15.09 24.19
C PHE A 211 -0.92 -14.43 25.32
N ARG A 212 -0.25 -13.72 26.24
CA ARG A 212 -0.91 -13.03 27.37
C ARG A 212 -1.86 -11.94 26.88
N SER A 213 -1.47 -11.20 25.85
CA SER A 213 -2.31 -10.16 25.23
C SER A 213 -3.51 -10.78 24.51
N ARG A 214 -3.35 -11.94 23.86
CA ARG A 214 -4.46 -12.67 23.21
C ARG A 214 -5.50 -13.12 24.24
N VAL A 215 -5.07 -13.74 25.33
CA VAL A 215 -5.96 -14.16 26.42
C VAL A 215 -6.67 -12.96 27.06
N ARG A 216 -5.93 -11.90 27.38
CA ARG A 216 -6.52 -10.68 27.94
C ARG A 216 -7.56 -10.05 27.00
N ASN A 217 -7.31 -10.08 25.70
CA ASN A 217 -8.26 -9.51 24.72
C ASN A 217 -9.51 -10.38 24.57
N ALA A 218 -9.41 -11.70 24.68
CA ALA A 218 -10.55 -12.63 24.65
C ALA A 218 -11.49 -12.50 25.87
N LEU A 219 -10.97 -11.97 26.98
CA LEU A 219 -11.74 -11.80 28.24
C LEU A 219 -12.36 -10.40 28.41
N ARG A 220 -12.28 -9.54 27.37
CA ARG A 220 -12.78 -8.16 27.48
C ARG A 220 -14.28 -8.03 27.24
N PRO A 221 -14.94 -7.04 27.91
CA PRO A 221 -16.39 -6.85 27.76
C PRO A 221 -16.79 -6.47 26.33
N SER A 222 -18.06 -6.73 26.01
CA SER A 222 -18.68 -6.26 24.77
C SER A 222 -18.57 -4.73 24.64
N GLY A 223 -18.17 -4.22 23.48
CA GLY A 223 -17.97 -2.78 23.21
C GLY A 223 -16.51 -2.30 23.32
N TRP A 224 -15.57 -3.17 23.69
CA TRP A 224 -14.16 -2.81 23.62
C TRP A 224 -13.66 -2.72 22.17
N LYS A 225 -13.01 -1.59 21.86
CA LYS A 225 -12.39 -1.43 20.55
C LYS A 225 -11.09 -2.25 20.48
N PRO A 226 -10.93 -3.14 19.47
CA PRO A 226 -9.71 -3.88 19.30
C PRO A 226 -8.54 -2.92 19.03
N PRO A 227 -7.31 -3.27 19.48
CA PRO A 227 -6.14 -2.42 19.23
C PRO A 227 -5.88 -2.32 17.73
N LEU A 228 -5.58 -1.11 17.30
CA LEU A 228 -5.10 -0.86 15.95
C LEU A 228 -3.66 -1.36 15.82
N ASN A 229 -3.34 -1.96 14.69
CA ASN A 229 -2.01 -2.45 14.34
C ASN A 229 -1.71 -2.11 12.87
N ARG A 230 -0.47 -2.33 12.46
CA ARG A 230 -0.08 -2.29 11.04
C ARG A 230 0.15 -3.73 10.58
N ILE A 231 -0.30 -4.03 9.37
CA ILE A 231 -0.16 -5.33 8.74
C ILE A 231 0.50 -5.18 7.36
N VAL A 232 1.41 -6.10 7.04
CA VAL A 232 1.84 -6.32 5.65
C VAL A 232 1.28 -7.66 5.19
N LEU A 233 0.66 -7.66 4.03
CA LEU A 233 0.11 -8.83 3.35
C LEU A 233 0.83 -9.00 2.02
N VAL A 234 1.31 -10.20 1.74
CA VAL A 234 1.79 -10.59 0.42
C VAL A 234 0.74 -11.48 -0.20
N CYS A 235 0.22 -11.07 -1.35
CA CYS A 235 -0.88 -11.73 -2.02
C CYS A 235 -0.49 -12.13 -3.45
N ARG A 236 -1.23 -13.11 -3.99
CA ARG A 236 -1.19 -13.48 -5.41
C ARG A 236 -2.60 -13.51 -5.97
N PRO A 237 -2.78 -13.03 -7.21
CA PRO A 237 -4.07 -13.17 -7.88
C PRO A 237 -4.37 -14.64 -8.15
N PHE A 238 -5.65 -14.98 -8.16
CA PHE A 238 -6.11 -16.30 -8.63
C PHE A 238 -7.23 -16.15 -9.65
N LYS A 239 -7.50 -17.23 -10.39
CA LYS A 239 -8.64 -17.38 -11.29
C LYS A 239 -9.50 -18.52 -10.80
N GLY A 240 -10.78 -18.46 -11.08
CA GLY A 240 -11.71 -19.50 -10.74
C GLY A 240 -12.95 -18.99 -10.03
N ARG A 241 -13.75 -19.94 -9.55
CA ARG A 241 -14.98 -19.62 -8.82
C ARG A 241 -14.64 -19.06 -7.45
N ASN A 242 -15.21 -17.90 -7.13
CA ASN A 242 -15.17 -17.35 -5.79
C ASN A 242 -16.46 -17.72 -5.06
N GLU A 243 -16.36 -18.63 -4.08
CA GLU A 243 -17.51 -19.12 -3.34
C GLU A 243 -18.12 -18.09 -2.36
N CYS A 244 -17.39 -16.99 -2.08
CA CYS A 244 -17.89 -15.89 -1.27
C CYS A 244 -18.97 -15.05 -2.00
N TYR A 245 -19.27 -15.35 -3.26
CA TYR A 245 -20.09 -14.48 -4.10
C TYR A 245 -21.51 -14.98 -4.32
N TRP A 246 -22.47 -14.16 -3.89
CA TRP A 246 -23.86 -14.21 -4.36
C TRP A 246 -24.04 -13.46 -5.68
N TYR A 247 -23.19 -12.49 -5.97
CA TYR A 247 -23.25 -11.66 -7.17
C TYR A 247 -22.07 -11.96 -8.08
N PRO A 248 -22.24 -11.79 -9.39
CA PRO A 248 -21.11 -11.94 -10.29
C PRO A 248 -19.99 -10.96 -9.91
N PRO A 249 -18.72 -11.36 -10.07
CA PRO A 249 -17.59 -10.51 -9.76
C PRO A 249 -17.63 -9.18 -10.53
N PRO A 250 -16.86 -8.15 -10.10
CA PRO A 250 -16.82 -6.87 -10.78
C PRO A 250 -16.58 -7.00 -12.27
N PHE A 251 -17.29 -6.20 -13.04
CA PHE A 251 -17.28 -6.25 -14.49
C PHE A 251 -15.86 -6.04 -15.04
N GLY A 252 -15.47 -6.84 -16.01
CA GLY A 252 -14.19 -6.67 -16.72
C GLY A 252 -12.98 -7.37 -16.10
N LEU A 253 -13.11 -8.04 -14.96
CA LEU A 253 -12.02 -8.86 -14.44
C LEU A 253 -11.88 -10.15 -15.27
N ASP A 254 -10.68 -10.42 -15.77
CA ASP A 254 -10.35 -11.61 -16.54
C ASP A 254 -10.18 -12.89 -15.69
N CYS A 255 -10.29 -12.74 -14.38
CA CYS A 255 -10.24 -13.85 -13.43
C CYS A 255 -11.54 -14.64 -13.33
N TYR A 256 -12.57 -14.24 -14.06
CA TYR A 256 -13.82 -14.96 -14.12
C TYR A 256 -13.65 -16.40 -14.56
N ASP A 257 -14.31 -17.27 -13.87
CA ASP A 257 -14.63 -18.58 -14.40
C ASP A 257 -15.66 -18.41 -15.53
N THR A 258 -15.28 -18.77 -16.74
CA THR A 258 -16.15 -18.65 -17.94
C THR A 258 -17.46 -19.43 -17.82
N ARG A 259 -17.59 -20.30 -16.82
CA ARG A 259 -18.84 -21.02 -16.50
C ARG A 259 -19.98 -20.10 -16.03
N TRP A 260 -19.68 -18.82 -15.74
CA TRP A 260 -20.66 -17.82 -15.35
C TRP A 260 -21.21 -16.99 -16.51
N LYS A 261 -20.75 -17.23 -17.73
CA LYS A 261 -21.24 -16.57 -18.94
C LYS A 261 -22.45 -17.28 -19.52
#